data_44e1641686a92871cc11bad9e95e9846
#
_entry.id   44e1641686a92871cc11bad9e95e9846
#
_cell.length_a   1.000
_cell.length_b   1.000
_cell.length_c   1.000
_cell.angle_alpha   90.00
_cell.angle_beta   90.00
_cell.angle_gamma   90.00
#
_symmetry.space_group_name_H-M   'P 1'
#
loop_
_entity.id
_entity.type
_entity.pdbx_description
1 polymer ?
#
loop_
_entity_poly.entity_id
_entity_poly.type
_entity_poly.pdbx_seq_one_letter_code
_entity_poly.pdbx_strand_id
1 'polypeptide(L)'
;MQVIKKSLEGLLEIIPTVYKDERGYFFETYNKQAFEAQGLPTHFVQDNQSFSKKGVVRGLHFQREPHAQGKLVRVVMGRVLDFAVDIRPNSPTFGQYEVVELDANRGNLFYLPEGFAHGFVALEDSVFIY
;
A
#
# COMPACT_ATOMS: atom_id res chain seq x y z
N MET A 1 -10.69 5.20 -11.12
CA MET A 1 -9.47 5.01 -10.30
C MET A 1 -8.65 6.29 -10.34
N GLN A 2 -8.25 6.79 -9.19
CA GLN A 2 -7.41 7.97 -9.04
C GLN A 2 -6.04 7.53 -8.52
N VAL A 3 -4.95 8.02 -9.11
CA VAL A 3 -3.58 7.76 -8.66
C VAL A 3 -2.99 9.07 -8.14
N ILE A 4 -2.57 9.06 -6.88
CA ILE A 4 -2.00 10.23 -6.20
C ILE A 4 -0.52 9.97 -5.95
N LYS A 5 0.34 10.78 -6.55
CA LYS A 5 1.78 10.76 -6.26
C LYS A 5 2.01 11.36 -4.88
N LYS A 6 2.79 10.67 -4.07
CA LYS A 6 3.17 11.16 -2.75
C LYS A 6 4.45 12.02 -2.87
N SER A 7 4.87 12.63 -1.76
CA SER A 7 6.02 13.52 -1.74
C SER A 7 7.35 12.81 -2.03
N LEU A 8 7.50 11.55 -1.62
CA LEU A 8 8.67 10.75 -1.93
C LEU A 8 8.49 10.05 -3.27
N GLU A 9 9.44 10.20 -4.16
CA GLU A 9 9.36 9.68 -5.52
C GLU A 9 9.15 8.17 -5.56
N GLY A 10 8.16 7.76 -6.33
CA GLY A 10 7.78 6.36 -6.53
C GLY A 10 6.65 5.87 -5.65
N LEU A 11 6.34 6.54 -4.54
CA LEU A 11 5.21 6.19 -3.69
C LEU A 11 3.90 6.70 -4.30
N LEU A 12 2.90 5.80 -4.37
CA LEU A 12 1.61 6.10 -4.99
C LEU A 12 0.48 5.64 -4.08
N GLU A 13 -0.51 6.51 -3.85
CA GLU A 13 -1.79 6.11 -3.29
C GLU A 13 -2.79 5.94 -4.42
N ILE A 14 -3.52 4.83 -4.40
CA ILE A 14 -4.49 4.48 -5.44
C ILE A 14 -5.86 4.44 -4.80
N ILE A 15 -6.78 5.25 -5.33
CA ILE A 15 -8.14 5.34 -4.82
C ILE A 15 -9.07 4.74 -5.88
N PRO A 16 -9.70 3.57 -5.60
CA PRO A 16 -10.62 2.95 -6.52
C PRO A 16 -11.94 3.71 -6.58
N THR A 17 -12.68 3.50 -7.65
CA THR A 17 -14.07 3.95 -7.73
C THR A 17 -14.94 2.93 -7.01
N VAL A 18 -15.57 3.33 -5.91
CA VAL A 18 -16.44 2.46 -5.11
C VAL A 18 -17.90 2.71 -5.51
N TYR A 19 -18.59 1.66 -5.93
CA TYR A 19 -20.00 1.67 -6.27
C TYR A 19 -20.83 1.13 -5.11
N LYS A 20 -21.72 1.96 -4.56
CA LYS A 20 -22.55 1.60 -3.40
C LYS A 20 -24.02 1.60 -3.79
N ASP A 21 -24.77 0.62 -3.25
CA ASP A 21 -26.23 0.56 -3.31
C ASP A 21 -26.78 -0.08 -2.02
N GLU A 22 -28.07 -0.37 -1.97
CA GLU A 22 -28.72 -0.97 -0.79
C GLU A 22 -28.22 -2.37 -0.44
N ARG A 23 -27.54 -3.08 -1.38
CA ARG A 23 -26.98 -4.41 -1.14
C ARG A 23 -25.58 -4.36 -0.53
N GLY A 24 -24.90 -3.18 -0.57
CA GLY A 24 -23.55 -3.01 -0.11
C GLY A 24 -22.69 -2.21 -1.09
N TYR A 25 -21.50 -2.71 -1.37
CA TYR A 25 -20.58 -2.01 -2.28
C TYR A 25 -19.84 -3.00 -3.19
N PHE A 26 -19.38 -2.44 -4.30
CA PHE A 26 -18.47 -3.12 -5.24
C PHE A 26 -17.39 -2.16 -5.68
N PHE A 27 -16.17 -2.64 -5.76
CA PHE A 27 -15.09 -1.95 -6.47
C PHE A 27 -14.06 -2.96 -6.98
N GLU A 28 -13.40 -2.58 -8.05
CA GLU A 28 -12.30 -3.35 -8.62
C GLU A 28 -11.02 -3.00 -7.89
N THR A 29 -10.39 -3.99 -7.25
CA THR A 29 -9.18 -3.78 -6.47
C THR A 29 -7.91 -3.81 -7.31
N TYR A 30 -7.92 -4.59 -8.40
CA TYR A 30 -6.81 -4.69 -9.34
C TYR A 30 -7.35 -5.05 -10.73
N ASN A 31 -6.84 -4.35 -11.72
CA ASN A 31 -7.08 -4.65 -13.13
C ASN A 31 -5.80 -4.35 -13.90
N LYS A 32 -5.25 -5.36 -14.55
CA LYS A 32 -3.98 -5.25 -15.25
C LYS A 32 -3.96 -4.12 -16.28
N GLN A 33 -5.00 -4.06 -17.15
CA GLN A 33 -5.09 -3.05 -18.19
C GLN A 33 -5.20 -1.63 -17.61
N ALA A 34 -6.01 -1.47 -16.56
CA ALA A 34 -6.17 -0.18 -15.90
C ALA A 34 -4.85 0.28 -15.22
N PHE A 35 -4.13 -0.65 -14.61
CA PHE A 35 -2.82 -0.37 -14.01
C PHE A 35 -1.80 0.00 -15.07
N GLU A 36 -1.72 -0.76 -16.16
CA GLU A 36 -0.81 -0.47 -17.28
C GLU A 36 -1.09 0.91 -17.90
N ALA A 37 -2.37 1.26 -18.07
CA ALA A 37 -2.77 2.56 -18.61
C ALA A 37 -2.32 3.74 -17.72
N GLN A 38 -2.16 3.52 -16.42
CA GLN A 38 -1.69 4.51 -15.44
C GLN A 38 -0.18 4.44 -15.20
N GLY A 39 0.54 3.57 -15.90
CA GLY A 39 1.97 3.37 -15.69
C GLY A 39 2.32 2.66 -14.38
N LEU A 40 1.35 1.96 -13.79
CA LEU A 40 1.54 1.20 -12.55
C LEU A 40 2.12 -0.19 -12.84
N PRO A 41 2.89 -0.76 -11.90
CA PRO A 41 3.38 -2.12 -12.04
C PRO A 41 2.23 -3.13 -12.06
N THR A 42 2.43 -4.22 -12.80
CA THR A 42 1.43 -5.29 -12.95
C THR A 42 2.00 -6.68 -12.72
N HIS A 43 3.28 -6.77 -12.37
CA HIS A 43 3.93 -8.05 -12.11
C HIS A 43 4.08 -8.25 -10.61
N PHE A 44 3.12 -8.95 -10.03
CA PHE A 44 3.13 -9.35 -8.62
C PHE A 44 3.19 -10.88 -8.55
N VAL A 45 4.11 -11.40 -7.76
CA VAL A 45 4.40 -12.83 -7.70
C VAL A 45 3.96 -13.49 -6.39
N GLN A 46 3.51 -12.70 -5.42
CA GLN A 46 3.16 -13.19 -4.10
C GLN A 46 2.12 -12.28 -3.44
N ASP A 47 1.13 -12.90 -2.81
CA ASP A 47 0.16 -12.23 -1.93
C ASP A 47 0.28 -12.79 -0.53
N ASN A 48 0.17 -11.92 0.47
CA ASN A 48 0.14 -12.29 1.88
C ASN A 48 -1.07 -11.64 2.55
N GLN A 49 -1.55 -12.27 3.61
CA GLN A 49 -2.61 -11.73 4.44
C GLN A 49 -2.20 -11.84 5.90
N SER A 50 -2.41 -10.79 6.66
CA SER A 50 -2.21 -10.81 8.11
C SER A 50 -3.40 -10.20 8.84
N PHE A 51 -3.65 -10.68 10.05
CA PHE A 51 -4.55 -10.06 11.00
C PHE A 51 -3.73 -9.40 12.11
N SER A 52 -4.11 -8.19 12.50
CA SER A 52 -3.46 -7.48 13.61
C SER A 52 -4.52 -6.84 14.49
N LYS A 53 -4.40 -7.04 15.80
CA LYS A 53 -5.24 -6.36 16.79
C LYS A 53 -4.88 -4.87 16.85
N LYS A 54 -5.84 -4.05 17.26
CA LYS A 54 -5.64 -2.63 17.49
C LYS A 54 -4.38 -2.39 18.33
N GLY A 55 -3.54 -1.45 17.89
CA GLY A 55 -2.31 -1.05 18.56
C GLY A 55 -1.07 -1.87 18.16
N VAL A 56 -1.25 -2.95 17.40
CA VAL A 56 -0.11 -3.76 16.91
C VAL A 56 0.69 -2.96 15.90
N VAL A 57 2.01 -2.97 16.07
CA VAL A 57 2.98 -2.39 15.15
C VAL A 57 3.74 -3.52 14.47
N ARG A 58 3.81 -3.48 13.13
CA ARG A 58 4.62 -4.41 12.34
C ARG A 58 5.60 -3.64 11.49
N GLY A 59 6.84 -4.08 11.44
CA GLY A 59 7.88 -3.50 10.62
C GLY A 59 9.01 -2.91 11.47
N LEU A 60 9.90 -2.12 10.90
CA LEU A 60 9.98 -1.88 9.46
C LEU A 60 10.66 -3.06 8.77
N HIS A 61 10.17 -3.43 7.58
CA HIS A 61 10.72 -4.53 6.78
C HIS A 61 11.18 -4.04 5.42
N PHE A 62 12.25 -4.63 4.90
CA PHE A 62 12.68 -4.47 3.52
C PHE A 62 13.50 -5.68 3.08
N GLN A 63 13.61 -5.86 1.77
CA GLN A 63 14.46 -6.88 1.17
C GLN A 63 15.50 -6.22 0.28
N ARG A 64 16.74 -6.73 0.35
CA ARG A 64 17.85 -6.28 -0.50
C ARG A 64 17.88 -7.06 -1.81
N GLU A 65 18.53 -6.50 -2.82
CA GLU A 65 18.83 -7.22 -4.04
C GLU A 65 19.56 -8.56 -3.75
N PRO A 66 19.25 -9.65 -4.46
CA PRO A 66 18.35 -9.74 -5.61
C PRO A 66 16.88 -9.98 -5.24
N HIS A 67 16.49 -9.87 -3.99
CA HIS A 67 15.16 -10.16 -3.46
C HIS A 67 14.31 -8.92 -3.19
N ALA A 68 14.76 -7.73 -3.60
CA ALA A 68 14.01 -6.51 -3.44
C ALA A 68 12.64 -6.58 -4.15
N GLN A 69 11.59 -6.11 -3.49
CA GLN A 69 10.21 -6.22 -3.97
C GLN A 69 9.48 -4.89 -3.86
N GLY A 70 8.75 -4.55 -4.92
CA GLY A 70 7.68 -3.57 -4.84
C GLY A 70 6.47 -4.19 -4.15
N LYS A 71 5.71 -3.38 -3.41
CA LYS A 71 4.55 -3.83 -2.64
C LYS A 71 3.33 -3.01 -3.00
N LEU A 72 2.23 -3.71 -3.24
CA LEU A 72 0.89 -3.11 -3.35
C LEU A 72 0.09 -3.59 -2.14
N VAL A 73 -0.27 -2.65 -1.27
CA VAL A 73 -0.86 -2.97 0.03
C VAL A 73 -2.24 -2.34 0.21
N ARG A 74 -3.11 -3.00 0.94
CA ARG A 74 -4.44 -2.52 1.31
C ARG A 74 -4.96 -3.20 2.56
N VAL A 75 -5.97 -2.60 3.19
CA VAL A 75 -6.75 -3.25 4.27
C VAL A 75 -8.11 -3.65 3.74
N VAL A 76 -8.58 -4.83 4.15
CA VAL A 76 -9.92 -5.34 3.82
C VAL A 76 -10.87 -5.28 5.02
N MET A 77 -10.33 -5.04 6.21
CA MET A 77 -11.07 -4.80 7.44
C MET A 77 -10.26 -3.84 8.30
N GLY A 78 -10.90 -2.84 8.90
CA GLY A 78 -10.28 -1.91 9.82
C GLY A 78 -9.52 -0.76 9.14
N ARG A 79 -8.58 -0.19 9.88
CA ARG A 79 -7.74 0.94 9.43
C ARG A 79 -6.34 0.79 9.98
N VAL A 80 -5.35 1.18 9.18
CA VAL A 80 -3.95 1.23 9.60
C VAL A 80 -3.31 2.54 9.17
N LEU A 81 -2.27 2.96 9.91
CA LEU A 81 -1.30 3.94 9.41
C LEU A 81 -0.15 3.17 8.81
N ASP A 82 0.06 3.35 7.53
CA ASP A 82 1.11 2.67 6.76
C ASP A 82 2.29 3.62 6.54
N PHE A 83 3.49 3.14 6.81
CA PHE A 83 4.72 3.92 6.79
C PHE A 83 5.65 3.40 5.70
N ALA A 84 6.15 4.31 4.88
CA ALA A 84 7.20 4.03 3.91
C ALA A 84 8.40 4.92 4.20
N VAL A 85 9.57 4.33 4.39
CA VAL A 85 10.82 5.05 4.65
C VAL A 85 11.75 4.84 3.46
N ASP A 86 12.25 5.93 2.88
CA ASP A 86 13.23 5.87 1.79
C ASP A 86 14.57 5.39 2.32
N ILE A 87 14.99 4.21 1.89
CA ILE A 87 16.30 3.63 2.23
C ILE A 87 17.18 3.42 1.00
N ARG A 88 16.86 4.10 -0.12
CA ARG A 88 17.65 4.02 -1.34
C ARG A 88 18.96 4.77 -1.15
N PRO A 89 20.13 4.11 -1.30
CA PRO A 89 21.43 4.79 -1.24
C PRO A 89 21.49 5.89 -2.30
N ASN A 90 22.07 7.03 -1.94
CA ASN A 90 22.21 8.20 -2.81
C ASN A 90 20.89 8.88 -3.23
N SER A 91 19.76 8.48 -2.66
CA SER A 91 18.51 9.20 -2.86
C SER A 91 18.56 10.57 -2.16
N PRO A 92 18.06 11.65 -2.79
CA PRO A 92 17.98 12.96 -2.13
C PRO A 92 17.01 12.95 -0.94
N THR A 93 16.13 11.96 -0.85
CA THR A 93 15.17 11.81 0.25
C THR A 93 15.49 10.65 1.18
N PHE A 94 16.74 10.14 1.14
CA PHE A 94 17.16 9.05 2.03
C PHE A 94 16.84 9.37 3.49
N GLY A 95 16.20 8.43 4.19
CA GLY A 95 15.81 8.57 5.59
C GLY A 95 14.51 9.32 5.81
N GLN A 96 13.94 9.96 4.80
CA GLN A 96 12.61 10.57 4.89
C GLN A 96 11.52 9.51 4.81
N TYR A 97 10.34 9.83 5.33
CA TYR A 97 9.22 8.91 5.37
C TYR A 97 7.91 9.55 4.92
N GLU A 98 6.99 8.72 4.53
CA GLU A 98 5.61 9.07 4.16
C GLU A 98 4.66 8.19 4.97
N VAL A 99 3.51 8.75 5.36
CA VAL A 99 2.46 8.02 6.10
C VAL A 99 1.17 8.09 5.29
N VAL A 100 0.52 6.95 5.10
CA VAL A 100 -0.78 6.86 4.44
C VAL A 100 -1.73 6.10 5.35
N GLU A 101 -2.92 6.67 5.62
CA GLU A 101 -3.99 5.92 6.27
C GLU A 101 -4.67 5.03 5.24
N LEU A 102 -4.62 3.71 5.47
CA LEU A 102 -5.36 2.73 4.69
C LEU A 102 -6.64 2.37 5.44
N ASP A 103 -7.77 2.52 4.79
CA ASP A 103 -9.09 2.34 5.37
C ASP A 103 -9.93 1.40 4.49
N ALA A 104 -10.41 0.30 5.08
CA ALA A 104 -11.23 -0.68 4.38
C ALA A 104 -12.48 -0.05 3.74
N ASN A 105 -13.05 1.00 4.36
CA ASN A 105 -14.24 1.68 3.82
C ASN A 105 -13.91 2.55 2.60
N ARG A 106 -12.68 3.04 2.50
CA ARG A 106 -12.22 3.81 1.33
C ARG A 106 -11.71 2.89 0.23
N GLY A 107 -11.24 1.70 0.58
CA GLY A 107 -10.67 0.75 -0.36
C GLY A 107 -9.36 1.22 -0.99
N ASN A 108 -8.71 2.24 -0.43
CA ASN A 108 -7.48 2.78 -0.99
C ASN A 108 -6.31 1.81 -0.85
N LEU A 109 -5.42 1.84 -1.83
CA LEU A 109 -4.21 1.04 -1.89
C LEU A 109 -2.99 1.96 -1.81
N PHE A 110 -1.88 1.40 -1.33
CA PHE A 110 -0.60 2.08 -1.32
C PHE A 110 0.43 1.24 -2.07
N TYR A 111 1.10 1.86 -3.04
CA TYR A 111 2.20 1.22 -3.76
C TYR A 111 3.54 1.77 -3.27
N LEU A 112 4.41 0.85 -2.85
CA LEU A 112 5.78 1.12 -2.45
C LEU A 112 6.71 0.41 -3.42
N PRO A 113 7.53 1.14 -4.20
CA PRO A 113 8.53 0.51 -5.04
C PRO A 113 9.66 -0.10 -4.22
N GLU A 114 10.55 -0.82 -4.88
CA GLU A 114 11.80 -1.27 -4.27
C GLU A 114 12.57 -0.10 -3.67
N GLY A 115 13.29 -0.34 -2.57
CA GLY A 115 14.10 0.68 -1.91
C GLY A 115 13.38 1.44 -0.81
N PHE A 116 12.20 0.99 -0.39
CA PHE A 116 11.50 1.51 0.77
C PHE A 116 11.38 0.46 1.86
N ALA A 117 11.68 0.85 3.10
CA ALA A 117 11.29 0.08 4.26
C ALA A 117 9.81 0.33 4.55
N HIS A 118 9.09 -0.69 4.97
CA HIS A 118 7.65 -0.68 5.13
C HIS A 118 7.22 -1.18 6.50
N GLY A 119 6.22 -0.56 7.06
CA GLY A 119 5.59 -0.99 8.30
C GLY A 119 4.24 -0.32 8.50
N PHE A 120 3.51 -0.76 9.50
CA PHE A 120 2.21 -0.16 9.82
C PHE A 120 1.85 -0.27 11.31
N VAL A 121 0.92 0.57 11.71
CA VAL A 121 0.26 0.54 13.02
C VAL A 121 -1.22 0.30 12.81
N ALA A 122 -1.78 -0.74 13.44
CA ALA A 122 -3.21 -1.00 13.39
C ALA A 122 -3.96 -0.01 14.29
N LEU A 123 -4.79 0.84 13.70
CA LEU A 123 -5.65 1.78 14.44
C LEU A 123 -6.90 1.09 14.97
N GLU A 124 -7.29 0.00 14.35
CA GLU A 124 -8.39 -0.90 14.72
C GLU A 124 -7.92 -2.33 14.45
N ASP A 125 -8.69 -3.32 14.90
CA ASP A 125 -8.47 -4.70 14.46
C ASP A 125 -8.55 -4.72 12.95
N SER A 126 -7.49 -5.18 12.28
CA SER A 126 -7.33 -4.99 10.84
C SER A 126 -6.86 -6.26 10.15
N VAL A 127 -7.37 -6.47 8.93
CA VAL A 127 -6.87 -7.47 7.99
C VAL A 127 -6.16 -6.75 6.86
N PHE A 128 -4.90 -7.08 6.68
CA PHE A 128 -3.96 -6.42 5.77
C PHE A 128 -3.54 -7.40 4.68
N ILE A 129 -3.57 -6.94 3.43
CA ILE A 129 -3.14 -7.70 2.25
C ILE A 129 -1.96 -6.97 1.60
N TYR A 130 -0.90 -7.73 1.31
CA TYR A 130 0.34 -7.19 0.75
C TYR A 130 1.14 -8.20 -0.06
#